data_3ccfd93c652dbec8b7ef9874e561ca4d
#
_entry.id   3ccfd93c652dbec8b7ef9874e561ca4d
#
_cell.length_a   1.000
_cell.length_b   1.000
_cell.length_c   1.000
_cell.angle_alpha   90.00
_cell.angle_beta   90.00
_cell.angle_gamma   90.00
#
_symmetry.space_group_name_H-M   'P 1'
#
loop_
_entity.id
_entity.type
_entity.pdbx_description
1 polymer ?
#
loop_
_entity_poly.entity_id
_entity_poly.type
_entity_poly.pdbx_seq_one_letter_code
_entity_poly.pdbx_strand_id
1 'polypeptide(L)'
;ARFSDAMRAHGHSTALGYGASPVYMRPQILNQKTASPQANPWQSPAYDGDAKYGKGLCPRTEDLLRRVLLITSVNPWYPEGKVDELIDAVRNAASDVF
;
A
#
# COMPACT_ATOMS: atom_id res chain seq x y z
N ALA A 1 4.28 -8.64 -6.68
CA ALA A 1 5.54 -9.31 -6.43
C ALA A 1 6.42 -9.35 -7.70
N ARG A 2 6.07 -10.12 -8.73
CA ARG A 2 6.94 -10.31 -9.92
C ARG A 2 7.44 -8.99 -10.56
N PHE A 3 6.55 -8.05 -10.84
CA PHE A 3 6.94 -6.76 -11.43
C PHE A 3 7.81 -5.91 -10.47
N SER A 4 7.51 -5.91 -9.18
CA SER A 4 8.34 -5.22 -8.18
C SER A 4 9.75 -5.82 -8.07
N ASP A 5 9.87 -7.13 -8.22
CA ASP A 5 11.16 -7.81 -8.19
C ASP A 5 11.96 -7.51 -9.47
N ALA A 6 11.30 -7.48 -10.63
CA ALA A 6 11.91 -7.05 -11.90
C ALA A 6 12.38 -5.58 -11.84
N MET A 7 11.55 -4.66 -11.32
CA MET A 7 11.95 -3.26 -11.13
C MET A 7 13.20 -3.15 -10.25
N ARG A 8 13.28 -3.94 -9.18
CA ARG A 8 14.47 -3.95 -8.30
C ARG A 8 15.71 -4.47 -9.03
N ALA A 9 15.57 -5.47 -9.89
CA ALA A 9 16.68 -5.97 -10.73
C ALA A 9 17.20 -4.89 -11.69
N HIS A 10 16.35 -3.97 -12.13
CA HIS A 10 16.73 -2.80 -12.93
C HIS A 10 17.08 -1.56 -12.10
N GLY A 11 17.40 -1.73 -10.81
CA GLY A 11 17.93 -0.67 -9.94
C GLY A 11 16.88 0.27 -9.33
N HIS A 12 15.58 -0.01 -9.47
CA HIS A 12 14.51 0.83 -8.96
C HIS A 12 13.63 0.08 -7.97
N SER A 13 13.55 0.59 -6.73
CA SER A 13 12.64 0.04 -5.73
C SER A 13 11.21 0.57 -5.93
N THR A 14 10.26 -0.30 -5.68
CA THR A 14 8.82 0.03 -5.68
C THR A 14 8.19 -0.43 -4.38
N ALA A 15 7.13 0.23 -3.94
CA ALA A 15 6.32 -0.21 -2.81
C ALA A 15 5.02 -0.85 -3.29
N LEU A 16 4.61 -1.93 -2.63
CA LEU A 16 3.30 -2.55 -2.85
C LEU A 16 2.24 -1.74 -2.09
N GLY A 17 1.46 -0.93 -2.79
CA GLY A 17 0.40 -0.12 -2.24
C GLY A 17 0.79 0.59 -0.93
N TYR A 18 -0.13 1.01 -0.13
CA TYR A 18 0.12 1.52 1.22
C TYR A 18 0.32 0.37 2.23
N GLY A 19 1.38 -0.44 2.03
CA GLY A 19 1.70 -1.58 2.88
C GLY A 19 0.96 -2.87 2.53
N ALA A 20 0.48 -3.00 1.27
CA ALA A 20 -0.18 -4.19 0.72
C ALA A 20 -1.42 -4.67 1.50
N SER A 21 -1.88 -3.92 2.49
CA SER A 21 -3.03 -4.28 3.32
C SER A 21 -3.93 -3.07 3.57
N PRO A 22 -5.25 -3.22 3.50
CA PRO A 22 -6.18 -2.15 3.84
C PRO A 22 -6.02 -1.69 5.29
N VAL A 23 -6.30 -0.40 5.55
CA VAL A 23 -6.17 0.18 6.89
C VAL A 23 -7.01 -0.58 7.93
N TYR A 24 -8.21 -1.02 7.55
CA TYR A 24 -9.11 -1.76 8.45
C TYR A 24 -8.59 -3.17 8.82
N MET A 25 -7.58 -3.67 8.11
CA MET A 25 -6.89 -4.93 8.45
C MET A 25 -5.69 -4.74 9.36
N ARG A 26 -5.35 -3.51 9.73
CA ARG A 26 -4.30 -3.27 10.72
C ARG A 26 -4.74 -3.75 12.10
N PRO A 27 -3.85 -4.36 12.89
CA PRO A 27 -4.23 -4.96 14.18
C PRO A 27 -4.98 -4.02 15.13
N GLN A 28 -4.64 -2.74 15.12
CA GLN A 28 -5.30 -1.74 15.95
C GLN A 28 -6.78 -1.55 15.59
N ILE A 29 -7.07 -1.49 14.28
CA ILE A 29 -8.45 -1.32 13.78
C ILE A 29 -9.20 -2.63 13.85
N LEU A 30 -8.58 -3.72 13.38
CA LEU A 30 -9.19 -5.05 13.36
C LEU A 30 -9.65 -5.50 14.76
N ASN A 31 -8.82 -5.22 15.77
CA ASN A 31 -9.11 -5.58 17.16
C ASN A 31 -9.80 -4.46 17.94
N GLN A 32 -10.14 -3.33 17.29
CA GLN A 32 -10.78 -2.16 17.92
C GLN A 32 -10.02 -1.68 19.16
N LYS A 33 -8.68 -1.57 19.05
CA LYS A 33 -7.80 -1.15 20.15
C LYS A 33 -7.04 0.12 19.78
N THR A 34 -6.96 1.02 20.74
CA THR A 34 -6.14 2.24 20.69
C THR A 34 -5.03 2.19 21.74
N ALA A 35 -4.05 3.08 21.62
CA ALA A 35 -2.98 3.22 22.60
C ALA A 35 -3.49 3.65 24.00
N SER A 36 -4.63 4.38 24.04
CA SER A 36 -5.26 4.82 25.29
C SER A 36 -6.64 4.15 25.45
N PRO A 37 -6.85 3.33 26.46
CA PRO A 37 -8.16 2.75 26.74
C PRO A 37 -9.25 3.81 26.92
N GLN A 38 -8.93 4.96 27.53
CA GLN A 38 -9.88 6.03 27.79
C GLN A 38 -10.31 6.79 26.51
N ALA A 39 -9.46 6.78 25.47
CA ALA A 39 -9.71 7.42 24.18
C ALA A 39 -10.13 6.42 23.10
N ASN A 40 -10.49 5.20 23.46
CA ASN A 40 -10.94 4.18 22.51
C ASN A 40 -12.34 4.54 21.99
N PRO A 41 -12.49 4.93 20.71
CA PRO A 41 -13.80 5.35 20.17
C PRO A 41 -14.84 4.22 20.20
N TRP A 42 -14.44 2.98 20.01
CA TRP A 42 -15.37 1.83 20.00
C TRP A 42 -15.90 1.46 21.39
N GLN A 43 -15.24 1.92 22.46
CA GLN A 43 -15.65 1.70 23.84
C GLN A 43 -16.28 2.94 24.48
N SER A 44 -16.42 4.02 23.71
CA SER A 44 -17.06 5.24 24.17
C SER A 44 -18.56 5.01 24.39
N PRO A 45 -19.14 5.54 25.49
CA PRO A 45 -20.59 5.50 25.70
C PRO A 45 -21.41 6.22 24.60
N ALA A 46 -20.78 7.12 23.85
CA ALA A 46 -21.38 7.82 22.72
C ALA A 46 -21.37 7.00 21.42
N TYR A 47 -20.67 5.86 21.39
CA TYR A 47 -20.60 4.98 20.21
C TYR A 47 -21.64 3.87 20.36
N ASP A 48 -22.66 3.91 19.51
CA ASP A 48 -23.71 2.88 19.41
C ASP A 48 -23.60 2.02 18.14
N GLY A 49 -22.47 2.14 17.42
CA GLY A 49 -22.22 1.39 16.19
C GLY A 49 -21.76 -0.06 16.43
N ASP A 50 -21.98 -0.92 15.43
CA ASP A 50 -21.51 -2.29 15.38
C ASP A 50 -20.58 -2.49 14.17
N ALA A 51 -19.51 -1.69 14.11
CA ALA A 51 -18.53 -1.78 13.04
C ALA A 51 -17.71 -3.07 13.16
N LYS A 52 -17.78 -3.91 12.12
CA LYS A 52 -16.99 -5.15 12.01
C LYS A 52 -15.94 -4.97 10.93
N TYR A 53 -14.70 -5.24 11.29
CA TYR A 53 -13.56 -5.16 10.40
C TYR A 53 -13.05 -6.55 10.06
N GLY A 54 -12.61 -6.74 8.81
CA GLY A 54 -12.09 -8.03 8.39
C GLY A 54 -11.89 -8.11 6.88
N LYS A 55 -11.27 -9.20 6.47
CA LYS A 55 -11.07 -9.49 5.05
C LYS A 55 -12.43 -9.59 4.33
N GLY A 56 -12.51 -8.97 3.17
CA GLY A 56 -13.73 -8.93 2.36
C GLY A 56 -14.63 -7.72 2.62
N LEU A 57 -14.26 -6.84 3.59
CA LEU A 57 -15.04 -5.63 3.88
C LEU A 57 -15.11 -4.69 2.66
N CYS A 58 -13.98 -4.51 1.98
CA CYS A 58 -13.88 -3.70 0.76
C CYS A 58 -13.15 -4.51 -0.33
N PRO A 59 -13.80 -5.45 -1.00
CA PRO A 59 -13.14 -6.38 -1.93
C PRO A 59 -12.46 -5.66 -3.10
N ARG A 60 -13.02 -4.53 -3.55
CA ARG A 60 -12.39 -3.71 -4.60
C ARG A 60 -11.08 -3.08 -4.13
N THR A 61 -11.00 -2.60 -2.90
CA THR A 61 -9.77 -2.06 -2.32
C THR A 61 -8.73 -3.16 -2.15
N GLU A 62 -9.13 -4.32 -1.66
CA GLU A 62 -8.26 -5.47 -1.49
C GLU A 62 -7.68 -5.95 -2.83
N ASP A 63 -8.49 -5.96 -3.88
CA ASP A 63 -8.04 -6.31 -5.23
C ASP A 63 -7.07 -5.26 -5.81
N LEU A 64 -7.38 -3.97 -5.67
CA LEU A 64 -6.51 -2.88 -6.12
C LEU A 64 -5.14 -2.93 -5.44
N LEU A 65 -5.08 -3.10 -4.11
CA LEU A 65 -3.82 -3.15 -3.37
C LEU A 65 -2.91 -4.30 -3.80
N ARG A 66 -3.45 -5.36 -4.36
CA ARG A 66 -2.66 -6.47 -4.91
C ARG A 66 -2.05 -6.16 -6.29
N ARG A 67 -2.60 -5.18 -7.02
CA ARG A 67 -2.24 -4.85 -8.40
C ARG A 67 -1.55 -3.50 -8.56
N VAL A 68 -1.53 -2.67 -7.52
CA VAL A 68 -0.97 -1.32 -7.58
C VAL A 68 0.42 -1.29 -6.98
N LEU A 69 1.35 -0.71 -7.72
CA LEU A 69 2.68 -0.36 -7.27
C LEU A 69 2.82 1.15 -7.10
N LEU A 70 3.57 1.55 -6.11
CA LEU A 70 3.95 2.94 -5.90
C LEU A 70 5.42 3.13 -6.26
N ILE A 71 5.68 4.12 -7.10
CA ILE A 71 7.02 4.63 -7.39
C ILE A 71 7.17 5.92 -6.57
N THR A 72 7.95 5.85 -5.50
CA THR A 72 7.98 6.90 -4.47
C THR A 72 9.16 7.87 -4.61
N SER A 73 10.06 7.62 -5.53
CA SER A 73 11.33 8.36 -5.63
C SER A 73 11.27 9.58 -6.56
N VAL A 74 10.17 9.79 -7.26
CA VAL A 74 10.02 10.91 -8.21
C VAL A 74 9.49 12.14 -7.47
N ASN A 75 10.32 13.16 -7.37
CA ASN A 75 9.99 14.44 -6.72
C ASN A 75 10.66 15.59 -7.49
N PRO A 76 10.39 16.86 -7.15
CA PRO A 76 10.96 18.02 -7.87
C PRO A 76 12.51 18.08 -7.90
N TRP A 77 13.17 17.37 -7.01
CA TRP A 77 14.63 17.29 -6.91
C TRP A 77 15.21 16.08 -7.63
N TYR A 78 14.36 15.32 -8.34
CA TYR A 78 14.80 14.13 -9.07
C TYR A 78 15.62 14.58 -10.29
N PRO A 79 16.88 14.11 -10.46
CA PRO A 79 17.72 14.52 -11.59
C PRO A 79 17.09 14.14 -12.92
N GLU A 80 17.19 15.04 -13.93
CA GLU A 80 16.56 14.83 -15.26
C GLU A 80 16.95 13.48 -15.89
N GLY A 81 18.22 13.12 -15.90
CA GLY A 81 18.68 11.84 -16.45
C GLY A 81 18.13 10.59 -15.74
N LYS A 82 17.68 10.74 -14.50
CA LYS A 82 17.08 9.64 -13.73
C LYS A 82 15.65 9.31 -14.13
N VAL A 83 14.95 10.24 -14.77
CA VAL A 83 13.60 10.00 -15.29
C VAL A 83 13.67 9.01 -16.46
N ASP A 84 14.61 9.18 -17.37
CA ASP A 84 14.81 8.28 -18.50
C ASP A 84 15.24 6.88 -18.02
N GLU A 85 16.16 6.80 -17.07
CA GLU A 85 16.54 5.53 -16.43
C GLU A 85 15.32 4.81 -15.80
N LEU A 86 14.42 5.54 -15.15
CA LEU A 86 13.20 4.98 -14.58
C LEU A 86 12.24 4.48 -15.65
N ILE A 87 12.07 5.23 -16.73
CA ILE A 87 11.23 4.83 -17.87
C ILE A 87 11.76 3.53 -18.48
N ASP A 88 13.07 3.44 -18.70
CA ASP A 88 13.69 2.24 -19.25
C ASP A 88 13.59 1.06 -18.28
N ALA A 89 13.75 1.28 -16.98
CA ALA A 89 13.54 0.24 -15.98
C ALA A 89 12.10 -0.30 -15.99
N VAL A 90 11.09 0.57 -16.13
CA VAL A 90 9.69 0.16 -16.25
C VAL A 90 9.45 -0.68 -17.50
N ARG A 91 9.99 -0.25 -18.65
CA ARG A 91 9.87 -0.99 -19.93
C ARG A 91 10.52 -2.36 -19.84
N ASN A 92 11.75 -2.41 -19.33
CA ASN A 92 12.49 -3.66 -19.20
C ASN A 92 11.82 -4.62 -18.21
N ALA A 93 11.40 -4.12 -17.05
CA ALA A 93 10.66 -4.92 -16.07
C ALA A 93 9.33 -5.44 -16.64
N ALA A 94 8.65 -4.65 -17.48
CA ALA A 94 7.44 -5.11 -18.16
C ALA A 94 7.75 -6.24 -19.15
N SER A 95 8.81 -6.13 -19.94
CA SER A 95 9.25 -7.16 -20.86
C SER A 95 9.65 -8.47 -20.15
N ASP A 96 10.24 -8.36 -18.96
CA ASP A 96 10.66 -9.53 -18.16
C ASP A 96 9.47 -10.29 -17.54
N VAL A 97 8.33 -9.61 -17.37
CA VAL A 97 7.18 -10.16 -16.62
C VAL A 97 6.02 -10.54 -17.55
N PHE A 98 5.83 -9.80 -18.62
CA PHE A 98 4.73 -9.92 -19.57
C PHE A 98 5.19 -10.30 -20.97
#